data_42221a3fbf709da08c67b175aa9316fa
#
_entry.id   42221a3fbf709da08c67b175aa9316fa
#
_cell.length_a   1.000
_cell.length_b   1.000
_cell.length_c   1.000
_cell.angle_alpha   90.00
_cell.angle_beta   90.00
_cell.angle_gamma   90.00
#
_symmetry.space_group_name_H-M   'P 1'
#
loop_
_entity.id
_entity.type
_entity.pdbx_description
1 polymer ?
#
loop_
_entity_poly.entity_id
_entity_poly.type
_entity_poly.pdbx_seq_one_letter_code
_entity_poly.pdbx_strand_id
1 'polypeptide(L)'
;ILSYLILTVFSFIAITKYKSYNTDIDDEELLNSHLAPGISVIAPAYNEEKTIIINVKSLLTLNYPLFEVIIVNDGSQDRTLDLLIEEFDLVEAPFAYVEKIKTQPYKRTFKTQNPKYEILTIIDKENGGTKADAFNAGLNASVFPYYLN
;
A
#
# COMPACT_ATOMS: atom_id res chain seq x y z
N ILE A 1 -0.77 -28.72 39.27
CA ILE A 1 -1.02 -27.33 39.75
C ILE A 1 0.29 -26.57 39.83
N LEU A 2 1.35 -27.10 40.43
CA LEU A 2 2.65 -26.43 40.57
C LEU A 2 3.29 -26.04 39.20
N SER A 3 3.16 -26.93 38.22
CA SER A 3 3.68 -26.70 36.86
C SER A 3 3.00 -25.51 36.14
N TYR A 4 1.69 -25.33 36.35
CA TYR A 4 0.96 -24.20 35.79
C TYR A 4 1.35 -22.88 36.45
N LEU A 5 1.59 -22.89 37.77
CA LEU A 5 2.09 -21.70 38.48
C LEU A 5 3.46 -21.27 37.97
N ILE A 6 4.37 -22.21 37.74
CA ILE A 6 5.69 -21.95 37.21
C ILE A 6 5.58 -21.36 35.79
N LEU A 7 4.77 -21.95 34.90
CA LEU A 7 4.53 -21.45 33.57
C LEU A 7 3.94 -20.03 33.55
N THR A 8 3.01 -19.76 34.46
CA THR A 8 2.40 -18.42 34.57
C THR A 8 3.44 -17.36 34.97
N VAL A 9 4.32 -17.68 35.92
CA VAL A 9 5.40 -16.78 36.33
C VAL A 9 6.38 -16.52 35.18
N PHE A 10 6.81 -17.57 34.47
CA PHE A 10 7.70 -17.40 33.32
C PHE A 10 7.05 -16.61 32.20
N SER A 11 5.77 -16.86 31.91
CA SER A 11 5.01 -16.12 30.92
C SER A 11 4.90 -14.62 31.29
N PHE A 12 4.63 -14.33 32.55
CA PHE A 12 4.55 -12.94 33.04
C PHE A 12 5.90 -12.23 32.91
N ILE A 13 7.00 -12.90 33.31
CA ILE A 13 8.36 -12.34 33.15
C ILE A 13 8.69 -12.11 31.66
N ALA A 14 8.34 -13.05 30.78
CA ALA A 14 8.58 -12.92 29.35
C ALA A 14 7.79 -11.75 28.75
N ILE A 15 6.52 -11.60 29.13
CA ILE A 15 5.66 -10.50 28.64
C ILE A 15 6.16 -9.13 29.15
N THR A 16 6.54 -9.04 30.43
CA THR A 16 7.06 -7.78 30.98
C THR A 16 8.39 -7.38 30.33
N LYS A 17 9.27 -8.35 30.08
CA LYS A 17 10.54 -8.13 29.38
C LYS A 17 10.33 -7.73 27.92
N TYR A 18 9.40 -8.38 27.22
CA TYR A 18 9.03 -8.03 25.86
C TYR A 18 8.44 -6.62 25.77
N LYS A 19 7.57 -6.26 26.69
CA LYS A 19 6.96 -4.94 26.76
C LYS A 19 8.00 -3.85 27.04
N SER A 20 8.95 -4.08 27.92
CA SER A 20 10.05 -3.13 28.20
C SER A 20 10.96 -2.95 26.99
N TYR A 21 11.26 -4.02 26.25
CA TYR A 21 12.12 -3.94 25.06
C TYR A 21 11.47 -3.19 23.88
N ASN A 22 10.15 -3.24 23.78
CA ASN A 22 9.39 -2.55 22.72
C ASN A 22 9.00 -1.11 23.09
N THR A 23 9.13 -0.68 24.35
CA THR A 23 8.77 0.67 24.77
C THR A 23 9.93 1.67 24.53
N ASP A 24 11.13 1.17 24.26
CA ASP A 24 12.32 2.02 24.01
C ASP A 24 12.46 2.41 22.52
N ILE A 25 11.57 1.92 21.64
CA ILE A 25 11.49 2.43 20.27
C ILE A 25 10.50 3.58 20.32
N ASP A 26 11.00 4.80 20.26
CA ASP A 26 10.16 5.98 20.10
C ASP A 26 9.65 6.01 18.66
N ASP A 27 8.44 5.43 18.48
CA ASP A 27 7.79 5.38 17.17
C ASP A 27 7.62 6.78 16.57
N GLU A 28 7.46 7.82 17.41
CA GLU A 28 7.38 9.19 16.97
C GLU A 28 8.74 9.70 16.43
N GLU A 29 9.84 9.30 17.03
CA GLU A 29 11.18 9.67 16.57
C GLU A 29 11.48 9.01 15.22
N LEU A 30 11.08 7.75 15.03
CA LEU A 30 11.20 7.05 13.74
C LEU A 30 10.31 7.67 12.67
N LEU A 31 9.05 7.98 12.99
CA LEU A 31 8.09 8.57 12.07
C LEU A 31 8.46 10.01 11.67
N ASN A 32 9.16 10.74 12.55
CA ASN A 32 9.63 12.09 12.26
C ASN A 32 11.08 12.13 11.72
N SER A 33 11.72 10.97 11.55
CA SER A 33 13.08 10.90 11.07
C SER A 33 13.16 11.21 9.57
N HIS A 34 13.98 12.17 9.20
CA HIS A 34 14.36 12.42 7.79
C HIS A 34 15.13 11.24 7.16
N LEU A 35 15.51 10.26 7.97
CA LEU A 35 16.18 9.03 7.52
C LEU A 35 15.20 7.88 7.27
N ALA A 36 13.91 8.08 7.54
CA ALA A 36 12.91 7.06 7.25
C ALA A 36 12.89 6.78 5.74
N PRO A 37 13.06 5.52 5.31
CA PRO A 37 13.07 5.18 3.89
C PRO A 37 11.68 5.37 3.30
N GLY A 38 11.61 5.81 2.04
CA GLY A 38 10.34 5.87 1.32
C GLY A 38 9.75 4.48 1.08
N ILE A 39 8.43 4.37 1.16
CA ILE A 39 7.70 3.13 0.93
C ILE A 39 6.64 3.30 -0.16
N SER A 40 6.45 2.27 -0.98
CA SER A 40 5.37 2.19 -1.96
C SER A 40 4.28 1.25 -1.45
N VAL A 41 3.09 1.78 -1.22
CA VAL A 41 1.90 0.99 -0.86
C VAL A 41 1.21 0.59 -2.15
N ILE A 42 1.21 -0.71 -2.46
CA ILE A 42 0.69 -1.25 -3.71
C ILE A 42 -0.57 -2.07 -3.43
N ALA A 43 -1.69 -1.65 -3.97
CA ALA A 43 -2.97 -2.33 -3.79
C ALA A 43 -3.59 -2.73 -5.14
N PRO A 44 -3.56 -4.03 -5.49
CA PRO A 44 -4.33 -4.56 -6.60
C PRO A 44 -5.83 -4.46 -6.36
N ALA A 45 -6.58 -4.06 -7.40
CA ALA A 45 -8.03 -3.95 -7.37
C ALA A 45 -8.64 -4.64 -8.59
N TYR A 46 -9.65 -5.48 -8.38
CA TYR A 46 -10.43 -6.13 -9.43
C TYR A 46 -11.88 -6.25 -9.05
N ASN A 47 -12.77 -5.52 -9.75
CA ASN A 47 -14.21 -5.49 -9.52
C ASN A 47 -14.58 -5.12 -8.05
N GLU A 48 -14.02 -4.01 -7.57
CA GLU A 48 -14.20 -3.53 -6.19
C GLU A 48 -15.05 -2.25 -6.11
N GLU A 49 -15.99 -2.02 -7.04
CA GLU A 49 -16.79 -0.78 -7.09
C GLU A 49 -17.45 -0.39 -5.76
N LYS A 50 -17.75 -1.37 -4.87
CA LYS A 50 -18.41 -1.10 -3.59
C LYS A 50 -17.47 -0.60 -2.49
N THR A 51 -16.20 -0.92 -2.57
CA THR A 51 -15.25 -0.71 -1.47
C THR A 51 -14.04 0.10 -1.86
N ILE A 52 -13.73 0.21 -3.16
CA ILE A 52 -12.49 0.79 -3.64
C ILE A 52 -12.22 2.21 -3.10
N ILE A 53 -13.21 3.07 -3.07
CA ILE A 53 -13.04 4.45 -2.60
C ILE A 53 -12.69 4.50 -1.11
N ILE A 54 -13.36 3.70 -0.28
CA ILE A 54 -13.08 3.62 1.15
C ILE A 54 -11.68 3.06 1.38
N ASN A 55 -11.30 2.02 0.65
CA ASN A 55 -9.99 1.38 0.75
C ASN A 55 -8.88 2.38 0.38
N VAL A 56 -8.99 3.08 -0.74
CA VAL A 56 -7.99 4.07 -1.16
C VAL A 56 -7.90 5.22 -0.17
N LYS A 57 -9.03 5.77 0.29
CA LYS A 57 -9.03 6.82 1.33
C LYS A 57 -8.32 6.36 2.60
N SER A 58 -8.53 5.12 3.02
CA SER A 58 -7.84 4.55 4.19
C SER A 58 -6.33 4.46 3.99
N LEU A 59 -5.86 4.02 2.82
CA LEU A 59 -4.43 3.97 2.49
C LEU A 59 -3.80 5.37 2.49
N LEU A 60 -4.52 6.38 2.01
CA LEU A 60 -4.05 7.77 1.97
C LEU A 60 -3.96 8.43 3.36
N THR A 61 -4.52 7.81 4.40
CA THR A 61 -4.41 8.29 5.80
C THR A 61 -3.27 7.67 6.58
N LEU A 62 -2.41 6.89 5.92
CA LEU A 62 -1.28 6.24 6.56
C LEU A 62 -0.36 7.30 7.21
N ASN A 63 -0.06 7.13 8.50
CA ASN A 63 0.86 7.99 9.21
C ASN A 63 2.31 7.53 8.99
N TYR A 64 2.88 7.91 7.83
CA TYR A 64 4.26 7.64 7.48
C TYR A 64 4.85 8.83 6.72
N PRO A 65 6.11 9.25 6.99
CA PRO A 65 6.65 10.52 6.48
C PRO A 65 6.86 10.57 4.97
N LEU A 66 7.18 9.44 4.34
CA LEU A 66 7.51 9.40 2.92
C LEU A 66 6.94 8.12 2.29
N PHE A 67 5.79 8.25 1.64
CA PHE A 67 5.17 7.12 0.95
C PHE A 67 4.42 7.55 -0.31
N GLU A 68 4.14 6.59 -1.15
CA GLU A 68 3.21 6.70 -2.27
C GLU A 68 2.16 5.59 -2.22
N VAL A 69 1.03 5.80 -2.85
CA VAL A 69 -0.04 4.81 -3.00
C VAL A 69 -0.23 4.50 -4.47
N ILE A 70 -0.09 3.24 -4.83
CA ILE A 70 -0.25 2.75 -6.20
C ILE A 70 -1.41 1.76 -6.22
N ILE A 71 -2.52 2.14 -6.84
CA ILE A 71 -3.64 1.22 -7.07
C ILE A 71 -3.49 0.63 -8.46
N VAL A 72 -3.57 -0.68 -8.55
CA VAL A 72 -3.49 -1.39 -9.83
C VAL A 72 -4.86 -1.93 -10.18
N ASN A 73 -5.56 -1.28 -11.12
CA ASN A 73 -6.79 -1.80 -11.70
C ASN A 73 -6.45 -2.95 -12.65
N ASP A 74 -6.71 -4.18 -12.21
CA ASP A 74 -6.38 -5.41 -12.94
C ASP A 74 -7.50 -5.80 -13.92
N GLY A 75 -7.83 -4.87 -14.82
CA GLY A 75 -8.83 -5.09 -15.85
C GLY A 75 -10.25 -5.27 -15.31
N SER A 76 -10.66 -4.47 -14.33
CA SER A 76 -12.03 -4.46 -13.79
C SER A 76 -13.06 -4.24 -14.91
N GLN A 77 -14.19 -4.91 -14.78
CA GLN A 77 -15.32 -4.84 -15.72
C GLN A 77 -16.54 -4.10 -15.15
N ASP A 78 -16.46 -3.72 -13.87
CA ASP A 78 -17.44 -2.92 -13.16
C ASP A 78 -17.02 -1.44 -13.16
N ARG A 79 -17.62 -0.61 -12.31
CA ARG A 79 -17.33 0.81 -12.20
C ARG A 79 -16.09 1.16 -11.35
N THR A 80 -15.25 0.18 -10.98
CA THR A 80 -14.08 0.40 -10.10
C THR A 80 -13.20 1.54 -10.63
N LEU A 81 -12.81 1.49 -11.90
CA LEU A 81 -11.93 2.51 -12.48
C LEU A 81 -12.63 3.87 -12.62
N ASP A 82 -13.88 3.88 -13.06
CA ASP A 82 -14.66 5.11 -13.25
C ASP A 82 -14.82 5.85 -11.91
N LEU A 83 -15.15 5.12 -10.85
CA LEU A 83 -15.27 5.70 -9.51
C LEU A 83 -13.96 6.29 -8.99
N LEU A 84 -12.82 5.64 -9.26
CA LEU A 84 -11.50 6.19 -8.92
C LEU A 84 -11.24 7.51 -9.66
N ILE A 85 -11.54 7.56 -10.97
CA ILE A 85 -11.33 8.75 -11.79
C ILE A 85 -12.21 9.90 -11.27
N GLU A 86 -13.47 9.63 -11.00
CA GLU A 86 -14.45 10.63 -10.52
C GLU A 86 -14.07 11.16 -9.11
N GLU A 87 -13.76 10.28 -8.16
CA GLU A 87 -13.55 10.66 -6.76
C GLU A 87 -12.23 11.40 -6.52
N PHE A 88 -11.16 11.02 -7.24
CA PHE A 88 -9.83 11.57 -7.00
C PHE A 88 -9.38 12.57 -8.07
N ASP A 89 -10.30 13.02 -8.93
CA ASP A 89 -10.03 13.98 -10.01
C ASP A 89 -8.80 13.55 -10.85
N LEU A 90 -8.88 12.32 -11.37
CA LEU A 90 -7.76 11.70 -12.06
C LEU A 90 -7.74 12.07 -13.54
N VAL A 91 -6.54 12.33 -14.03
CA VAL A 91 -6.28 12.52 -15.47
C VAL A 91 -5.26 11.50 -15.94
N GLU A 92 -5.40 11.08 -17.18
CA GLU A 92 -4.39 10.23 -17.80
C GLU A 92 -3.08 10.99 -17.91
N ALA A 93 -2.02 10.42 -17.39
CA ALA A 93 -0.70 11.03 -17.38
C ALA A 93 0.32 10.11 -18.04
N PRO A 94 1.22 10.66 -18.90
CA PRO A 94 2.33 9.89 -19.40
C PRO A 94 3.21 9.48 -18.23
N PHE A 95 3.43 8.19 -18.07
CA PHE A 95 4.23 7.63 -17.01
C PHE A 95 5.34 6.76 -17.59
N ALA A 96 6.56 6.96 -17.13
CA ALA A 96 7.69 6.12 -17.51
C ALA A 96 7.58 4.75 -16.84
N TYR A 97 6.70 3.89 -17.37
CA TYR A 97 6.57 2.52 -16.91
C TYR A 97 7.74 1.68 -17.41
N VAL A 98 8.58 1.24 -16.52
CA VAL A 98 9.71 0.36 -16.84
C VAL A 98 9.38 -1.06 -16.41
N GLU A 99 9.06 -1.92 -17.37
CA GLU A 99 8.76 -3.32 -17.09
C GLU A 99 10.05 -4.08 -16.66
N LYS A 100 10.30 -4.09 -15.34
CA LYS A 100 11.38 -4.90 -14.74
C LYS A 100 10.95 -6.33 -14.48
N ILE A 101 9.66 -6.50 -14.17
CA ILE A 101 9.01 -7.78 -13.91
C ILE A 101 7.92 -7.95 -14.97
N LYS A 102 7.93 -9.09 -15.67
CA LYS A 102 6.94 -9.35 -16.72
C LYS A 102 5.53 -9.47 -16.13
N THR A 103 4.58 -8.74 -16.72
CA THR A 103 3.16 -8.75 -16.34
C THR A 103 2.27 -8.80 -17.59
N GLN A 104 0.96 -8.93 -17.41
CA GLN A 104 0.02 -8.66 -18.49
C GLN A 104 0.08 -7.20 -18.93
N PRO A 105 -0.27 -6.89 -20.20
CA PRO A 105 -0.05 -5.56 -20.76
C PRO A 105 -0.59 -4.42 -19.92
N TYR A 106 0.27 -3.44 -19.71
CA TYR A 106 -0.07 -2.12 -19.21
C TYR A 106 -0.86 -1.35 -20.28
N LYS A 107 -1.89 -0.60 -19.87
CA LYS A 107 -2.69 0.25 -20.75
C LYS A 107 -2.37 1.72 -20.56
N ARG A 108 -2.57 2.22 -19.34
CA ARG A 108 -2.45 3.65 -19.02
C ARG A 108 -2.24 3.89 -17.54
N THR A 109 -1.74 5.07 -17.21
CA THR A 109 -1.61 5.55 -15.83
C THR A 109 -2.43 6.81 -15.63
N PHE A 110 -2.96 6.96 -14.43
CA PHE A 110 -3.65 8.17 -14.00
C PHE A 110 -2.94 8.78 -12.81
N LYS A 111 -2.92 10.11 -12.78
CA LYS A 111 -2.50 10.92 -11.65
C LYS A 111 -3.62 11.88 -11.29
N THR A 112 -3.68 12.28 -10.05
CA THR A 112 -4.65 13.28 -9.60
C THR A 112 -4.22 14.69 -9.97
N GLN A 113 -5.20 15.56 -10.23
CA GLN A 113 -5.00 17.01 -10.32
C GLN A 113 -5.17 17.70 -8.97
N ASN A 114 -5.69 16.98 -7.96
CA ASN A 114 -5.89 17.51 -6.63
C ASN A 114 -4.64 17.32 -5.75
N PRO A 115 -3.97 18.40 -5.31
CA PRO A 115 -2.75 18.32 -4.52
C PRO A 115 -2.89 17.50 -3.22
N LYS A 116 -4.12 17.39 -2.70
CA LYS A 116 -4.42 16.57 -1.51
C LYS A 116 -4.08 15.09 -1.71
N TYR A 117 -4.11 14.62 -2.94
CA TYR A 117 -3.91 13.20 -3.28
C TYR A 117 -2.68 12.98 -4.19
N GLU A 118 -1.72 13.91 -4.21
CA GLU A 118 -0.54 13.88 -5.11
C GLU A 118 0.27 12.58 -5.05
N ILE A 119 0.23 11.89 -3.91
CA ILE A 119 0.92 10.60 -3.69
C ILE A 119 0.18 9.42 -4.34
N LEU A 120 -1.03 9.63 -4.89
CA LEU A 120 -1.84 8.58 -5.50
C LEU A 120 -1.50 8.41 -6.98
N THR A 121 -1.29 7.15 -7.36
CA THR A 121 -1.13 6.71 -8.76
C THR A 121 -2.07 5.56 -9.03
N ILE A 122 -2.78 5.60 -10.16
CA ILE A 122 -3.60 4.47 -10.61
C ILE A 122 -2.98 3.91 -11.88
N ILE A 123 -2.79 2.59 -11.91
CA ILE A 123 -2.35 1.84 -13.09
C ILE A 123 -3.54 1.04 -13.61
N ASP A 124 -3.88 1.21 -14.87
CA ASP A 124 -4.87 0.38 -15.57
C ASP A 124 -4.15 -0.60 -16.49
N LYS A 125 -4.44 -1.88 -16.36
CA LYS A 125 -3.81 -2.96 -17.12
C LYS A 125 -4.82 -4.04 -17.54
N GLU A 126 -4.42 -4.94 -18.41
CA GLU A 126 -5.17 -6.14 -18.71
C GLU A 126 -5.16 -7.10 -17.53
N ASN A 127 -6.30 -7.79 -17.33
CA ASN A 127 -6.43 -8.74 -16.22
C ASN A 127 -5.38 -9.85 -16.32
N GLY A 128 -4.59 -10.02 -15.27
CA GLY A 128 -3.54 -11.02 -15.17
C GLY A 128 -4.02 -12.36 -14.59
N GLY A 129 -5.29 -12.43 -14.15
CA GLY A 129 -5.87 -13.63 -13.53
C GLY A 129 -5.31 -13.94 -12.15
N THR A 130 -4.33 -13.21 -11.67
CA THR A 130 -3.74 -13.39 -10.34
C THR A 130 -3.40 -12.06 -9.67
N LYS A 131 -3.60 -11.99 -8.36
CA LYS A 131 -3.20 -10.83 -7.56
C LYS A 131 -1.70 -10.52 -7.68
N ALA A 132 -0.87 -11.55 -7.87
CA ALA A 132 0.57 -11.41 -8.00
C ALA A 132 0.97 -10.64 -9.28
N ASP A 133 0.28 -10.88 -10.40
CA ASP A 133 0.54 -10.16 -11.65
C ASP A 133 0.23 -8.67 -11.52
N ALA A 134 -0.91 -8.33 -10.92
CA ALA A 134 -1.27 -6.94 -10.65
C ALA A 134 -0.30 -6.28 -9.67
N PHE A 135 0.12 -6.98 -8.62
CA PHE A 135 1.12 -6.48 -7.68
C PHE A 135 2.47 -6.20 -8.35
N ASN A 136 2.93 -7.11 -9.22
CA ASN A 136 4.15 -6.94 -10.00
C ASN A 136 4.09 -5.71 -10.92
N ALA A 137 2.91 -5.41 -11.48
CA ALA A 137 2.71 -4.18 -12.25
C ALA A 137 2.89 -2.93 -11.38
N GLY A 138 2.40 -2.96 -10.15
CA GLY A 138 2.65 -1.91 -9.17
C GLY A 138 4.12 -1.76 -8.81
N LEU A 139 4.86 -2.88 -8.65
CA LEU A 139 6.31 -2.85 -8.42
C LEU A 139 7.08 -2.21 -9.59
N ASN A 140 6.67 -2.46 -10.82
CA ASN A 140 7.28 -1.83 -11.99
C ASN A 140 7.12 -0.31 -12.01
N ALA A 141 6.08 0.20 -11.34
CA ALA A 141 5.78 1.63 -11.26
C ALA A 141 6.29 2.29 -9.96
N SER A 142 6.69 1.49 -8.98
CA SER A 142 7.14 2.02 -7.68
C SER A 142 8.44 2.80 -7.80
N VAL A 143 8.53 3.91 -7.05
CA VAL A 143 9.74 4.75 -7.00
C VAL A 143 10.57 4.47 -5.74
N PHE A 144 9.96 3.90 -4.70
CA PHE A 144 10.65 3.62 -3.45
C PHE A 144 11.19 2.18 -3.39
N PRO A 145 12.28 1.94 -2.60
CA PRO A 145 12.91 0.62 -2.52
C PRO A 145 12.15 -0.38 -1.65
N TYR A 146 11.26 0.10 -0.79
CA TYR A 146 10.44 -0.73 0.09
C TYR A 146 8.97 -0.66 -0.31
N TYR A 147 8.23 -1.75 -0.11
CA TYR A 147 6.81 -1.82 -0.47
C TYR A 147 5.97 -2.57 0.57
N LEU A 148 4.69 -2.19 0.61
CA LEU A 148 3.63 -2.85 1.37
C LEU A 148 2.52 -3.32 0.41
N ASN A 149 1.86 -4.45 0.76
CA ASN A 149 0.73 -5.02 0.03
C ASN A 149 -0.41 -5.38 0.98
#